data_67f3d50eba0650c90decdf126a1ac31a
#
_entry.id   67f3d50eba0650c90decdf126a1ac31a
#
_cell.length_a   1.000
_cell.length_b   1.000
_cell.length_c   1.000
_cell.angle_alpha   90.00
_cell.angle_beta   90.00
_cell.angle_gamma   90.00
#
_symmetry.space_group_name_H-M   'P 1'
#
loop_
_entity.id
_entity.type
_entity.pdbx_description
1 polymer ?
#
loop_
_entity_poly.entity_id
_entity_poly.type
_entity_poly.pdbx_seq_one_letter_code
_entity_poly.pdbx_strand_id
1 'polypeptide(L)'
;MLKQDDPFRCTAAKLVKFNLIRRVSHIYKDVLVLNPFATVTLTRQDAKISSSVCAIDCSWSRANDELKYRKAASHGIQRRLPLLLAANPTNYSRAGMLSTVEALAGSVYILGFRERAAELMNKFKWGHTFLELNANILEEYSKAESSSGIADLEKAFFPQLY
;
A
#
# COMPACT_ATOMS: atom_id res chain seq x y z
N MET A 1 -14.78 -4.12 -7.11
CA MET A 1 -13.95 -3.32 -8.03
C MET A 1 -14.81 -2.29 -8.71
N LEU A 2 -14.52 -1.02 -8.50
CA LEU A 2 -15.15 0.06 -9.25
C LEU A 2 -14.42 0.15 -10.58
N LYS A 3 -15.10 -0.13 -11.69
CA LYS A 3 -14.56 -0.03 -13.07
C LYS A 3 -14.34 1.47 -13.38
N GLN A 4 -13.19 2.04 -13.03
CA GLN A 4 -12.94 3.47 -13.20
C GLN A 4 -11.65 3.81 -13.94
N ASP A 5 -10.73 2.84 -14.11
CA ASP A 5 -9.45 3.06 -14.79
C ASP A 5 -9.34 2.23 -16.07
N ASP A 6 -8.55 2.77 -17.00
CA ASP A 6 -8.14 2.04 -18.21
C ASP A 6 -7.53 0.69 -17.81
N PRO A 7 -8.08 -0.46 -18.23
CA PRO A 7 -7.58 -1.78 -17.87
C PRO A 7 -6.10 -1.99 -18.17
N PHE A 8 -5.53 -1.27 -19.15
CA PHE A 8 -4.11 -1.33 -19.51
C PHE A 8 -3.20 -0.58 -18.53
N ARG A 9 -3.74 0.39 -17.78
CA ARG A 9 -3.01 1.18 -16.77
C ARG A 9 -3.23 0.69 -15.35
N CYS A 10 -4.26 -0.12 -15.10
CA CYS A 10 -4.56 -0.64 -13.79
C CYS A 10 -3.52 -1.68 -13.34
N THR A 11 -2.71 -1.31 -12.33
CA THR A 11 -1.67 -2.20 -11.79
C THR A 11 -2.25 -3.42 -11.10
N ALA A 12 -3.41 -3.31 -10.44
CA ALA A 12 -4.11 -4.44 -9.83
C ALA A 12 -4.56 -5.48 -10.86
N ALA A 13 -5.12 -5.05 -12.01
CA ALA A 13 -5.54 -5.95 -13.07
C ALA A 13 -4.36 -6.75 -13.62
N LYS A 14 -3.19 -6.11 -13.76
CA LYS A 14 -1.95 -6.77 -14.22
C LYS A 14 -1.48 -7.82 -13.21
N LEU A 15 -1.48 -7.52 -11.92
CA LEU A 15 -1.09 -8.50 -10.88
C LEU A 15 -2.03 -9.71 -10.85
N VAL A 16 -3.34 -9.50 -11.05
CA VAL A 16 -4.31 -10.61 -11.17
C VAL A 16 -4.00 -11.49 -12.37
N LYS A 17 -3.68 -10.89 -13.53
CA LYS A 17 -3.29 -11.63 -14.75
C LYS A 17 -2.05 -12.52 -14.53
N PHE A 18 -1.11 -12.07 -13.69
CA PHE A 18 0.08 -12.84 -13.32
C PHE A 18 -0.12 -13.81 -12.15
N ASN A 19 -1.36 -13.97 -11.65
CA ASN A 19 -1.68 -14.80 -10.49
C ASN A 19 -0.91 -14.44 -9.20
N LEU A 20 -0.48 -13.18 -9.07
CA LEU A 20 0.23 -12.68 -7.89
C LEU A 20 -0.70 -12.21 -6.80
N ILE A 21 -1.89 -11.76 -7.17
CA ILE A 21 -3.00 -11.41 -6.28
C ILE A 21 -4.31 -11.96 -6.82
N ARG A 22 -5.33 -12.02 -5.97
CA ARG A 22 -6.68 -12.40 -6.39
C ARG A 22 -7.67 -11.27 -6.12
N ARG A 23 -8.69 -11.17 -6.96
CA ARG A 23 -9.84 -10.30 -6.69
C ARG A 23 -10.75 -10.97 -5.68
N VAL A 24 -11.21 -10.18 -4.71
CA VAL A 24 -12.19 -10.63 -3.73
C VAL A 24 -13.41 -9.72 -3.76
N SER A 25 -14.59 -10.28 -3.59
CA SER A 25 -15.86 -9.54 -3.47
C SER A 25 -16.21 -9.26 -2.01
N HIS A 26 -15.59 -9.98 -1.07
CA HIS A 26 -15.82 -9.87 0.36
C HIS A 26 -14.50 -9.86 1.11
N ILE A 27 -14.38 -8.99 2.12
CA ILE A 27 -13.22 -8.88 3.00
C ILE A 27 -13.60 -9.51 4.35
N TYR A 28 -12.79 -10.46 4.80
CA TYR A 28 -12.96 -11.12 6.09
C TYR A 28 -12.35 -10.28 7.23
N LYS A 29 -12.80 -10.54 8.46
CA LYS A 29 -12.43 -9.76 9.65
C LYS A 29 -10.94 -9.81 10.00
N ASP A 30 -10.26 -10.86 9.62
CA ASP A 30 -8.85 -11.13 9.87
C ASP A 30 -7.90 -10.60 8.78
N VAL A 31 -8.41 -9.93 7.76
CA VAL A 31 -7.63 -9.37 6.65
C VAL A 31 -7.21 -7.95 6.97
N LEU A 32 -5.92 -7.62 6.79
CA LEU A 32 -5.43 -6.24 6.80
C LEU A 32 -5.93 -5.51 5.55
N VAL A 33 -6.58 -4.37 5.75
CA VAL A 33 -7.09 -3.53 4.65
C VAL A 33 -6.35 -2.21 4.64
N LEU A 34 -5.68 -1.94 3.52
CA LEU A 34 -5.01 -0.67 3.30
C LEU A 34 -6.07 0.42 3.04
N ASN A 35 -6.22 1.31 4.01
CA ASN A 35 -7.15 2.43 3.96
C ASN A 35 -6.40 3.73 4.28
N PRO A 36 -6.28 4.69 3.33
CA PRO A 36 -5.57 5.95 3.56
C PRO A 36 -6.20 6.81 4.66
N PHE A 37 -7.47 6.58 5.00
CA PHE A 37 -8.22 7.30 6.03
C PHE A 37 -8.20 6.59 7.39
N ALA A 38 -7.50 5.45 7.52
CA ALA A 38 -7.36 4.78 8.80
C ALA A 38 -6.48 5.58 9.77
N THR A 39 -6.86 5.58 11.04
CA THR A 39 -6.12 6.28 12.11
C THR A 39 -4.90 5.50 12.58
N VAL A 40 -4.92 4.18 12.43
CA VAL A 40 -3.83 3.29 12.84
C VAL A 40 -2.91 3.03 11.66
N THR A 41 -1.62 3.30 11.82
CA THR A 41 -0.62 3.06 10.77
C THR A 41 -0.14 1.62 10.80
N LEU A 42 0.08 1.04 9.63
CA LEU A 42 0.64 -0.29 9.44
C LEU A 42 2.05 -0.35 10.04
N THR A 43 2.31 -1.40 10.82
CA THR A 43 3.61 -1.70 11.40
C THR A 43 4.01 -3.14 11.16
N ARG A 44 5.25 -3.49 11.45
CA ARG A 44 5.76 -4.86 11.43
C ARG A 44 4.93 -5.81 12.30
N GLN A 45 4.39 -5.33 13.41
CA GLN A 45 3.61 -6.14 14.36
C GLN A 45 2.30 -6.68 13.76
N ASP A 46 1.77 -6.01 12.74
CA ASP A 46 0.55 -6.44 12.06
C ASP A 46 0.69 -7.81 11.36
N ALA A 47 1.93 -8.24 11.06
CA ALA A 47 2.20 -9.59 10.55
C ALA A 47 1.82 -10.71 11.55
N LYS A 48 1.71 -10.40 12.85
CA LYS A 48 1.31 -11.36 13.89
C LYS A 48 -0.21 -11.56 13.97
N ILE A 49 -0.98 -10.59 13.48
CA ILE A 49 -2.44 -10.59 13.59
C ILE A 49 -3.15 -10.93 12.29
N SER A 50 -2.46 -10.85 11.16
CA SER A 50 -3.02 -11.22 9.86
C SER A 50 -1.97 -11.77 8.91
N SER A 51 -2.35 -12.76 8.13
CA SER A 51 -1.55 -13.33 7.04
C SER A 51 -1.95 -12.81 5.66
N SER A 52 -2.90 -11.87 5.60
CA SER A 52 -3.47 -11.40 4.34
C SER A 52 -3.57 -9.88 4.30
N VAL A 53 -3.20 -9.29 3.15
CA VAL A 53 -3.33 -7.85 2.90
C VAL A 53 -4.24 -7.62 1.71
N CYS A 54 -5.16 -6.67 1.85
CA CYS A 54 -6.08 -6.24 0.81
C CYS A 54 -5.89 -4.74 0.53
N ALA A 55 -5.77 -4.39 -0.75
CA ALA A 55 -5.88 -3.01 -1.21
C ALA A 55 -7.22 -2.80 -1.90
N ILE A 56 -7.83 -1.65 -1.66
CA ILE A 56 -9.05 -1.22 -2.34
C ILE A 56 -8.62 -0.48 -3.60
N ASP A 57 -8.92 -1.09 -4.76
CA ASP A 57 -8.60 -0.51 -6.06
C ASP A 57 -9.59 0.59 -6.42
N CYS A 58 -9.20 1.83 -6.22
CA CYS A 58 -9.97 3.00 -6.63
C CYS A 58 -9.04 4.15 -7.08
N SER A 59 -9.57 5.02 -7.95
CA SER A 59 -8.85 6.18 -8.46
C SER A 59 -8.82 7.31 -7.43
N TRP A 60 -7.67 7.93 -7.23
CA TRP A 60 -7.46 9.07 -6.31
C TRP A 60 -8.22 10.36 -6.69
N SER A 61 -8.91 10.37 -7.82
CA SER A 61 -9.43 11.60 -8.44
C SER A 61 -10.79 12.10 -7.93
N ARG A 62 -11.37 11.46 -6.89
CA ARG A 62 -12.75 11.79 -6.47
C ARG A 62 -12.91 12.01 -4.97
N ALA A 63 -13.40 13.20 -4.60
CA ALA A 63 -13.71 13.60 -3.21
C ALA A 63 -14.75 12.72 -2.48
N ASN A 64 -15.44 11.81 -3.19
CA ASN A 64 -16.43 10.88 -2.62
C ASN A 64 -15.87 9.51 -2.24
N ASP A 65 -14.55 9.31 -2.33
CA ASP A 65 -13.94 8.00 -2.16
C ASP A 65 -13.83 7.57 -0.68
N GLU A 66 -13.83 8.51 0.28
CA GLU A 66 -13.76 8.17 1.71
C GLU A 66 -14.93 7.30 2.17
N LEU A 67 -16.16 7.64 1.78
CA LEU A 67 -17.35 6.86 2.12
C LEU A 67 -17.33 5.46 1.50
N LYS A 68 -16.84 5.35 0.26
CA LYS A 68 -16.67 4.07 -0.42
C LYS A 68 -15.59 3.22 0.22
N TYR A 69 -14.46 3.85 0.61
CA TYR A 69 -13.41 3.18 1.37
C TYR A 69 -13.91 2.67 2.71
N ARG A 70 -14.60 3.51 3.48
CA ARG A 70 -15.18 3.13 4.76
C ARG A 70 -16.13 1.94 4.62
N LYS A 71 -16.99 1.94 3.62
CA LYS A 71 -17.94 0.84 3.37
C LYS A 71 -17.22 -0.44 2.91
N ALA A 72 -16.27 -0.34 2.00
CA ALA A 72 -15.51 -1.49 1.51
C ALA A 72 -14.59 -2.09 2.58
N ALA A 73 -13.96 -1.24 3.41
CA ALA A 73 -13.03 -1.64 4.45
C ALA A 73 -13.70 -2.07 5.78
N SER A 74 -15.02 -1.92 5.90
CA SER A 74 -15.75 -2.03 7.19
C SER A 74 -15.58 -3.37 7.91
N HIS A 75 -15.22 -4.43 7.22
CA HIS A 75 -15.13 -5.78 7.78
C HIS A 75 -13.68 -6.22 8.13
N GLY A 76 -12.66 -5.55 7.63
CA GLY A 76 -11.26 -5.92 7.85
C GLY A 76 -10.55 -5.09 8.92
N ILE A 77 -9.32 -5.44 9.22
CA ILE A 77 -8.42 -4.70 10.10
C ILE A 77 -7.83 -3.54 9.30
N GLN A 78 -8.33 -2.34 9.52
CA GLN A 78 -7.94 -1.17 8.74
C GLN A 78 -6.59 -0.62 9.19
N ARG A 79 -5.69 -0.36 8.22
CA ARG A 79 -4.38 0.26 8.45
C ARG A 79 -4.09 1.30 7.37
N ARG A 80 -3.56 2.44 7.79
CA ARG A 80 -2.95 3.40 6.88
C ARG A 80 -1.53 2.95 6.53
N LEU A 81 -1.20 2.90 5.25
CA LEU A 81 0.18 2.69 4.85
C LEU A 81 1.01 3.94 5.20
N PRO A 82 2.22 3.80 5.78
CA PRO A 82 3.13 4.94 5.96
C PRO A 82 3.47 5.61 4.63
N LEU A 83 3.91 6.87 4.71
CA LEU A 83 4.29 7.65 3.54
C LEU A 83 5.47 7.01 2.79
N LEU A 84 5.29 6.81 1.50
CA LEU A 84 6.31 6.33 0.57
C LEU A 84 6.26 7.19 -0.70
N LEU A 85 7.39 7.29 -1.39
CA LEU A 85 7.48 7.99 -2.67
C LEU A 85 6.99 7.10 -3.81
N ALA A 86 6.12 7.64 -4.63
CA ALA A 86 5.66 6.94 -5.83
C ALA A 86 6.77 6.88 -6.89
N ALA A 87 6.89 5.73 -7.56
CA ALA A 87 7.76 5.55 -8.73
C ALA A 87 6.94 5.31 -10.01
N ASN A 88 5.60 5.19 -9.87
CA ASN A 88 4.74 5.04 -11.04
C ASN A 88 4.82 6.28 -11.94
N PRO A 89 4.73 6.10 -13.29
CA PRO A 89 4.96 7.19 -14.25
C PRO A 89 4.03 8.40 -14.09
N THR A 90 2.84 8.20 -13.51
CA THR A 90 1.85 9.29 -13.34
C THR A 90 2.20 10.19 -12.15
N ASN A 91 2.74 9.63 -11.07
CA ASN A 91 2.96 10.33 -9.80
C ASN A 91 4.40 10.22 -9.30
N TYR A 92 5.36 10.10 -10.19
CA TYR A 92 6.77 9.94 -9.83
C TYR A 92 7.23 10.94 -8.77
N SER A 93 7.90 10.45 -7.72
CA SER A 93 8.44 11.22 -6.58
C SER A 93 7.39 11.94 -5.71
N ARG A 94 6.09 11.68 -5.90
CA ARG A 94 5.05 12.22 -5.04
C ARG A 94 4.80 11.31 -3.85
N ALA A 95 4.92 11.87 -2.63
CA ALA A 95 4.65 11.13 -1.39
C ALA A 95 3.16 10.75 -1.30
N GLY A 96 2.89 9.50 -0.97
CA GLY A 96 1.54 8.97 -0.76
C GLY A 96 0.71 8.71 -2.01
N MET A 97 1.16 9.14 -3.20
CA MET A 97 0.41 8.97 -4.46
C MET A 97 0.71 7.62 -5.15
N LEU A 98 0.61 6.56 -4.38
CA LEU A 98 0.98 5.21 -4.79
C LEU A 98 -0.07 4.58 -5.71
N SER A 99 0.39 3.78 -6.67
CA SER A 99 -0.46 2.81 -7.37
C SER A 99 -0.78 1.62 -6.45
N THR A 100 -1.77 0.82 -6.82
CA THR A 100 -2.17 -0.37 -6.04
C THR A 100 -1.01 -1.34 -5.83
N VAL A 101 -0.16 -1.55 -6.84
CA VAL A 101 1.00 -2.44 -6.69
C VAL A 101 2.04 -1.87 -5.72
N GLU A 102 2.30 -0.56 -5.74
CA GLU A 102 3.22 0.09 -4.81
C GLU A 102 2.71 0.02 -3.38
N ALA A 103 1.42 0.25 -3.18
CA ALA A 103 0.81 0.13 -1.86
C ALA A 103 0.90 -1.30 -1.32
N LEU A 104 0.61 -2.32 -2.14
CA LEU A 104 0.76 -3.72 -1.76
C LEU A 104 2.23 -4.09 -1.51
N ALA A 105 3.15 -3.71 -2.39
CA ALA A 105 4.57 -4.02 -2.23
C ALA A 105 5.15 -3.35 -0.97
N GLY A 106 4.85 -2.07 -0.75
CA GLY A 106 5.27 -1.35 0.47
C GLY A 106 4.73 -2.01 1.74
N SER A 107 3.45 -2.40 1.74
CA SER A 107 2.85 -3.05 2.91
C SER A 107 3.50 -4.40 3.23
N VAL A 108 3.68 -5.27 2.24
CA VAL A 108 4.28 -6.60 2.49
C VAL A 108 5.77 -6.50 2.82
N TYR A 109 6.48 -5.46 2.35
CA TYR A 109 7.86 -5.18 2.76
C TYR A 109 7.92 -4.83 4.25
N ILE A 110 7.08 -3.89 4.71
CA ILE A 110 7.00 -3.47 6.12
C ILE A 110 6.63 -4.64 7.02
N LEU A 111 5.74 -5.51 6.58
CA LEU A 111 5.36 -6.74 7.28
C LEU A 111 6.51 -7.78 7.32
N GLY A 112 7.61 -7.57 6.58
CA GLY A 112 8.81 -8.40 6.59
C GLY A 112 8.94 -9.38 5.44
N PHE A 113 8.07 -9.31 4.45
CA PHE A 113 8.09 -10.18 3.28
C PHE A 113 8.75 -9.49 2.08
N ARG A 114 10.05 -9.17 2.20
CA ARG A 114 10.83 -8.38 1.22
C ARG A 114 10.84 -9.03 -0.16
N GLU A 115 11.02 -10.34 -0.22
CA GLU A 115 11.05 -11.09 -1.49
C GLU A 115 9.69 -11.01 -2.21
N ARG A 116 8.60 -11.07 -1.45
CA ARG A 116 7.26 -10.90 -2.01
C ARG A 116 7.02 -9.50 -2.55
N ALA A 117 7.53 -8.47 -1.88
CA ALA A 117 7.49 -7.10 -2.38
C ALA A 117 8.24 -6.97 -3.71
N ALA A 118 9.44 -7.53 -3.80
CA ALA A 118 10.22 -7.55 -5.04
C ALA A 118 9.51 -8.31 -6.16
N GLU A 119 8.90 -9.45 -5.87
CA GLU A 119 8.14 -10.26 -6.85
C GLU A 119 6.98 -9.46 -7.45
N LEU A 120 6.21 -8.73 -6.63
CA LEU A 120 5.14 -7.85 -7.09
C LEU A 120 5.66 -6.76 -8.02
N MET A 121 6.75 -6.10 -7.62
CA MET A 121 7.32 -4.97 -8.36
C MET A 121 8.02 -5.41 -9.65
N ASN A 122 8.61 -6.59 -9.72
CA ASN A 122 9.30 -7.12 -10.90
C ASN A 122 8.40 -7.29 -12.15
N LYS A 123 7.09 -7.19 -11.99
CA LYS A 123 6.15 -7.22 -13.13
C LYS A 123 6.01 -5.87 -13.84
N PHE A 124 6.67 -4.83 -13.33
CA PHE A 124 6.62 -3.45 -13.83
C PHE A 124 8.03 -2.96 -14.17
N LYS A 125 8.20 -2.34 -15.35
CA LYS A 125 9.51 -1.82 -15.80
C LYS A 125 10.12 -0.83 -14.80
N TRP A 126 9.29 -0.07 -14.11
CA TRP A 126 9.67 0.92 -13.09
C TRP A 126 9.65 0.35 -11.66
N GLY A 127 9.37 -0.94 -11.51
CA GLY A 127 9.17 -1.55 -10.19
C GLY A 127 10.41 -1.53 -9.29
N HIS A 128 11.59 -1.81 -9.84
CA HIS A 128 12.85 -1.72 -9.09
C HIS A 128 13.11 -0.31 -8.58
N THR A 129 12.75 0.73 -9.36
CA THR A 129 12.87 2.13 -8.95
C THR A 129 12.06 2.44 -7.70
N PHE A 130 10.88 1.85 -7.52
CA PHE A 130 10.10 2.02 -6.30
C PHE A 130 10.84 1.52 -5.06
N LEU A 131 11.43 0.33 -5.14
CA LEU A 131 12.16 -0.26 -4.02
C LEU A 131 13.46 0.52 -3.73
N GLU A 132 14.17 0.96 -4.75
CA GLU A 132 15.39 1.77 -4.63
C GLU A 132 15.09 3.15 -4.03
N LEU A 133 14.08 3.85 -4.56
CA LEU A 133 13.68 5.19 -4.11
C LEU A 133 13.26 5.19 -2.63
N ASN A 134 12.66 4.11 -2.17
CA ASN A 134 12.17 3.98 -0.80
C ASN A 134 13.07 3.07 0.08
N ALA A 135 14.25 2.65 -0.38
CA ALA A 135 15.05 1.62 0.29
C ALA A 135 15.30 1.93 1.78
N ASN A 136 15.79 3.15 2.07
CA ASN A 136 16.11 3.55 3.43
C ASN A 136 14.87 3.61 4.33
N ILE A 137 13.80 4.23 3.85
CA ILE A 137 12.59 4.41 4.66
C ILE A 137 11.83 3.10 4.86
N LEU A 138 11.78 2.23 3.85
CA LEU A 138 11.18 0.89 3.97
C LEU A 138 11.94 0.04 4.99
N GLU A 139 13.27 0.14 5.00
CA GLU A 139 14.10 -0.55 5.98
C GLU A 139 13.78 -0.08 7.40
N GLU A 140 13.71 1.23 7.63
CA GLU A 140 13.39 1.79 8.95
C GLU A 140 11.95 1.46 9.37
N TYR A 141 10.97 1.57 8.47
CA TYR A 141 9.58 1.16 8.77
C TYR A 141 9.48 -0.32 9.11
N SER A 142 10.27 -1.19 8.48
CA SER A 142 10.27 -2.63 8.77
C SER A 142 10.83 -2.99 10.15
N LYS A 143 11.54 -2.06 10.81
CA LYS A 143 12.05 -2.20 12.17
C LYS A 143 11.13 -1.57 13.23
N ALA A 144 10.30 -0.62 12.81
CA ALA A 144 9.41 0.11 13.73
C ALA A 144 8.27 -0.79 14.22
N GLU A 145 8.10 -0.86 15.53
CA GLU A 145 7.11 -1.73 16.19
C GLU A 145 5.82 -1.00 16.58
N SER A 146 5.81 0.33 16.50
CA SER A 146 4.67 1.16 16.92
C SER A 146 4.29 2.21 15.88
N SER A 147 3.02 2.60 15.88
CA SER A 147 2.53 3.69 15.04
C SER A 147 3.20 5.04 15.37
N SER A 148 3.58 5.28 16.63
CA SER A 148 4.33 6.48 17.02
C SER A 148 5.73 6.49 16.42
N GLY A 149 6.45 5.35 16.46
CA GLY A 149 7.76 5.22 15.82
C GLY A 149 7.69 5.46 14.31
N ILE A 150 6.65 4.95 13.64
CA ILE A 150 6.41 5.25 12.23
C ILE A 150 6.18 6.75 12.01
N ALA A 151 5.37 7.41 12.84
CA ALA A 151 5.09 8.83 12.71
C ALA A 151 6.35 9.70 12.87
N ASP A 152 7.25 9.34 13.77
CA ASP A 152 8.54 10.02 13.94
C ASP A 152 9.45 9.84 12.72
N LEU A 153 9.48 8.66 12.14
CA LEU A 153 10.18 8.39 10.88
C LEU A 153 9.58 9.17 9.70
N GLU A 154 8.24 9.23 9.59
CA GLU A 154 7.57 10.04 8.56
C GLU A 154 8.01 11.51 8.65
N LYS A 155 8.04 12.11 9.84
CA LYS A 155 8.52 13.49 10.05
C LYS A 155 9.99 13.66 9.67
N ALA A 156 10.84 12.68 10.00
CA ALA A 156 12.26 12.73 9.68
C ALA A 156 12.53 12.66 8.18
N PHE A 157 11.82 11.78 7.46
CA PHE A 157 12.00 11.58 6.02
C PHE A 157 11.24 12.58 5.15
N PHE A 158 10.14 13.12 5.64
CA PHE A 158 9.25 14.05 4.92
C PHE A 158 8.96 15.32 5.72
N PRO A 159 9.98 16.07 6.20
CA PRO A 159 9.77 17.22 7.05
C PRO A 159 8.92 18.32 6.40
N GLN A 160 8.89 18.38 5.06
CA GLN A 160 8.09 19.35 4.30
C GLN A 160 6.58 19.09 4.33
N LEU A 161 6.12 17.95 4.87
CA LEU A 161 4.70 17.60 4.97
C LEU A 161 4.12 17.81 6.38
N TYR A 162 4.95 18.21 7.34
CA TYR A 162 4.62 18.50 8.72
C TYR A 162 5.09 19.91 9.10
#